data_5864f330880c5e180349a44623bf4cb3
#
_entry.id   5864f330880c5e180349a44623bf4cb3
#
_cell.length_a   1.000
_cell.length_b   1.000
_cell.length_c   1.000
_cell.angle_alpha   90.00
_cell.angle_beta   90.00
_cell.angle_gamma   90.00
#
_symmetry.space_group_name_H-M   'P 1'
#
loop_
_entity.id
_entity.type
_entity.pdbx_description
1 polymer ?
#
loop_
_entity_poly.entity_id
_entity_poly.type
_entity_poly.pdbx_seq_one_letter_code
_entity_poly.pdbx_strand_id
1 'polypeptide(L)'
;MYKNNDRAHQVPYSMGNRGETFTWWNPLMESIKGKDIKKPTTFKEQIELLKSRNLLIPNEEEAINILQRINYYRLTGYILTYKEEERYGSASIHDVYALYLFDKELRNLISSLLEDIEIAFRTHISYLIARQYGALGYKDHKNFKNEKYHADMLRDFENGINRSNEAFVEHHRKKYDGEFPIWVVIELTTFGVLSKMYSNLMDKDQDKIANEYYNTRGDYVRSWLYSLSYLRNTCAHYGRLYNQKSVITPKLFKSDNKLQIRNDTLFANICVMGRLLMDKDEWNRFVTNLAVLVGQYSVVDIERIGFPKSWENILRHV
;
A
#
# COMPACT_ATOMS: atom_id res chain seq x y z
N MET A 1 -12.76 -36.27 25.59
CA MET A 1 -11.49 -36.44 24.84
C MET A 1 -11.57 -35.59 23.56
N TYR A 2 -11.18 -34.33 23.62
CA TYR A 2 -11.10 -33.43 22.46
C TYR A 2 -9.64 -33.37 22.04
N LYS A 3 -9.35 -33.79 20.81
CA LYS A 3 -8.04 -33.59 20.19
C LYS A 3 -8.09 -32.29 19.43
N ASN A 4 -7.32 -31.29 19.88
CA ASN A 4 -6.99 -30.11 19.16
C ASN A 4 -6.10 -30.48 17.97
N ASN A 5 -6.51 -30.07 16.79
CA ASN A 5 -5.69 -30.08 15.59
C ASN A 5 -5.54 -28.62 15.12
N ASP A 6 -4.60 -27.90 15.75
CA ASP A 6 -4.12 -26.61 15.22
C ASP A 6 -3.18 -26.87 14.03
N ARG A 7 -3.72 -26.80 12.82
CA ARG A 7 -2.91 -26.60 11.61
C ARG A 7 -3.15 -25.17 11.13
N ALA A 8 -2.25 -24.28 11.55
CA ALA A 8 -2.10 -22.99 10.90
C ALA A 8 -1.73 -23.23 9.42
N HIS A 9 -2.68 -22.97 8.51
CA HIS A 9 -2.42 -22.97 7.09
C HIS A 9 -1.62 -21.70 6.73
N GLN A 10 -0.32 -21.86 6.57
CA GLN A 10 0.50 -20.92 5.80
C GLN A 10 -0.01 -20.95 4.36
N VAL A 11 -0.56 -19.84 3.89
CA VAL A 11 -0.88 -19.64 2.47
C VAL A 11 0.42 -19.25 1.77
N PRO A 12 0.94 -20.04 0.82
CA PRO A 12 2.11 -19.63 0.06
C PRO A 12 1.68 -18.58 -0.99
N TYR A 13 2.16 -17.35 -0.83
CA TYR A 13 2.16 -16.36 -1.90
C TYR A 13 3.14 -16.81 -2.98
N SER A 14 2.64 -17.43 -4.06
CA SER A 14 3.46 -17.64 -5.25
C SER A 14 3.56 -16.34 -6.04
N MET A 15 4.60 -15.60 -5.81
CA MET A 15 5.06 -14.56 -6.73
C MET A 15 5.80 -15.21 -7.89
N GLY A 16 5.53 -14.72 -9.11
CA GLY A 16 6.21 -15.12 -10.32
C GLY A 16 7.72 -14.94 -10.23
N ASN A 17 8.44 -15.90 -10.83
CA ASN A 17 9.87 -16.06 -10.89
C ASN A 17 10.69 -14.78 -11.05
N ARG A 18 11.13 -14.23 -9.95
CA ARG A 18 12.47 -13.70 -9.65
C ARG A 18 12.59 -13.78 -8.14
N GLY A 19 13.54 -14.57 -7.63
CA GLY A 19 13.70 -14.90 -6.22
C GLY A 19 14.15 -13.73 -5.34
N GLU A 20 13.27 -12.76 -5.18
CA GLU A 20 13.42 -11.74 -4.16
C GLU A 20 12.32 -11.98 -3.12
N THR A 21 12.71 -12.73 -2.09
CA THR A 21 11.97 -12.82 -0.83
C THR A 21 11.85 -11.41 -0.26
N PHE A 22 10.60 -10.96 -0.06
CA PHE A 22 10.29 -9.71 0.61
C PHE A 22 10.72 -9.79 2.07
N THR A 23 11.95 -9.39 2.33
CA THR A 23 12.45 -9.28 3.69
C THR A 23 12.13 -7.89 4.22
N TRP A 24 11.30 -7.79 5.25
CA TRP A 24 11.19 -6.64 6.15
C TRP A 24 12.52 -6.35 6.88
N TRP A 25 13.63 -6.66 6.22
CA TRP A 25 14.93 -6.85 6.81
C TRP A 25 15.88 -5.71 6.44
N ASN A 26 16.51 -5.20 7.43
CA ASN A 26 17.53 -4.18 7.39
C ASN A 26 18.79 -4.67 6.63
N PRO A 27 19.32 -3.92 5.61
CA PRO A 27 20.56 -4.28 4.90
C PRO A 27 21.83 -4.45 5.77
N LEU A 28 21.77 -4.07 7.07
CA LEU A 28 22.88 -4.23 8.01
C LEU A 28 23.09 -5.68 8.49
N MET A 29 22.34 -6.65 7.98
CA MET A 29 22.44 -8.05 8.40
C MET A 29 23.15 -8.98 7.42
N GLU A 30 23.70 -8.51 6.31
CA GLU A 30 24.39 -9.37 5.33
C GLU A 30 25.74 -9.97 5.81
N SER A 31 26.22 -9.61 7.01
CA SER A 31 27.51 -10.12 7.52
C SER A 31 27.42 -11.21 8.59
N ILE A 32 26.24 -11.82 8.85
CA ILE A 32 26.08 -12.76 9.97
C ILE A 32 25.67 -14.17 9.48
N LYS A 33 26.51 -14.81 8.71
CA LYS A 33 26.49 -16.29 8.65
C LYS A 33 27.14 -16.81 9.94
N GLY A 34 26.33 -17.40 10.85
CA GLY A 34 26.83 -18.17 11.99
C GLY A 34 26.80 -17.48 13.37
N LYS A 35 26.05 -16.39 13.57
CA LYS A 35 25.84 -15.83 14.92
C LYS A 35 24.54 -16.34 15.54
N ASP A 36 24.59 -16.67 16.83
CA ASP A 36 23.41 -17.06 17.61
C ASP A 36 22.33 -16.00 17.57
N ILE A 37 21.07 -16.45 17.59
CA ILE A 37 19.91 -15.55 17.71
C ILE A 37 20.08 -14.76 19.01
N LYS A 38 19.91 -13.44 18.93
CA LYS A 38 20.00 -12.56 20.11
C LYS A 38 19.00 -12.98 21.18
N LYS A 39 19.43 -12.95 22.44
CA LYS A 39 18.56 -13.21 23.58
C LYS A 39 17.49 -12.13 23.70
N PRO A 40 16.31 -12.46 24.24
CA PRO A 40 15.28 -11.48 24.53
C PRO A 40 15.80 -10.45 25.52
N THR A 41 15.35 -9.21 25.37
CA THR A 41 15.73 -8.08 26.22
C THR A 41 14.51 -7.48 26.88
N THR A 42 14.65 -7.03 28.12
CA THR A 42 13.65 -6.24 28.83
C THR A 42 13.56 -4.81 28.25
N PHE A 43 12.48 -4.08 28.55
CA PHE A 43 12.36 -2.68 28.13
C PHE A 43 13.49 -1.80 28.68
N LYS A 44 13.96 -2.06 29.92
CA LYS A 44 15.11 -1.35 30.50
C LYS A 44 16.39 -1.60 29.71
N GLU A 45 16.69 -2.85 29.37
CA GLU A 45 17.86 -3.19 28.55
C GLU A 45 17.76 -2.59 27.15
N GLN A 46 16.56 -2.50 26.56
CA GLN A 46 16.35 -1.81 25.29
C GLN A 46 16.64 -0.30 25.38
N ILE A 47 16.24 0.35 26.48
CA ILE A 47 16.55 1.76 26.74
C ILE A 47 18.06 1.96 26.88
N GLU A 48 18.74 1.13 27.67
CA GLU A 48 20.19 1.23 27.84
C GLU A 48 20.91 1.03 26.48
N LEU A 49 20.42 0.13 25.63
CA LEU A 49 20.95 -0.06 24.28
C LEU A 49 20.71 1.18 23.40
N LEU A 50 19.59 1.86 23.50
CA LEU A 50 19.31 3.09 22.77
C LEU A 50 20.21 4.25 23.25
N LYS A 51 20.38 4.41 24.57
CA LYS A 51 21.30 5.39 25.17
C LYS A 51 22.75 5.15 24.76
N SER A 52 23.20 3.89 24.76
CA SER A 52 24.57 3.55 24.34
C SER A 52 24.88 3.94 22.89
N ARG A 53 23.84 4.18 22.08
CA ARG A 53 23.92 4.65 20.69
C ARG A 53 23.62 6.16 20.56
N ASN A 54 23.65 6.89 21.66
CA ASN A 54 23.41 8.34 21.76
C ASN A 54 21.96 8.78 21.45
N LEU A 55 20.95 7.89 21.58
CA LEU A 55 19.57 8.37 21.55
C LEU A 55 19.25 9.07 22.89
N LEU A 56 18.76 10.30 22.82
CA LEU A 56 18.37 11.03 24.01
C LEU A 56 17.08 10.44 24.59
N ILE A 57 17.10 10.09 25.87
CA ILE A 57 15.94 9.57 26.61
C ILE A 57 15.74 10.44 27.86
N PRO A 58 14.98 11.54 27.71
CA PRO A 58 14.79 12.50 28.80
C PRO A 58 14.02 11.91 29.99
N ASN A 59 13.08 10.98 29.70
CA ASN A 59 12.25 10.32 30.71
C ASN A 59 12.17 8.82 30.38
N GLU A 60 12.73 7.98 31.26
CA GLU A 60 12.72 6.52 31.04
C GLU A 60 11.34 5.89 31.18
N GLU A 61 10.49 6.40 32.06
CA GLU A 61 9.14 5.87 32.26
C GLU A 61 8.29 6.09 31.00
N GLU A 62 8.36 7.29 30.40
CA GLU A 62 7.71 7.57 29.12
C GLU A 62 8.27 6.71 27.99
N ALA A 63 9.58 6.50 27.95
CA ALA A 63 10.22 5.65 26.97
C ALA A 63 9.77 4.18 27.10
N ILE A 64 9.62 3.66 28.33
CA ILE A 64 9.05 2.34 28.60
C ILE A 64 7.62 2.28 28.07
N ASN A 65 6.80 3.29 28.38
CA ASN A 65 5.42 3.37 27.91
C ASN A 65 5.31 3.38 26.38
N ILE A 66 6.25 4.01 25.67
CA ILE A 66 6.33 3.96 24.22
C ILE A 66 6.67 2.54 23.75
N LEU A 67 7.69 1.90 24.33
CA LEU A 67 8.15 0.56 23.96
C LEU A 67 7.12 -0.54 24.25
N GLN A 68 6.27 -0.37 25.26
CA GLN A 68 5.16 -1.26 25.56
C GLN A 68 4.05 -1.22 24.49
N ARG A 69 3.85 -0.09 23.83
CA ARG A 69 2.85 0.12 22.77
C ARG A 69 3.38 -0.13 21.37
N ILE A 70 4.71 0.05 21.19
CA ILE A 70 5.36 -0.06 19.89
C ILE A 70 6.57 -0.97 20.04
N ASN A 71 6.56 -2.09 19.32
CA ASN A 71 7.69 -3.02 19.33
C ASN A 71 9.00 -2.29 19.02
N TYR A 72 10.05 -2.60 19.77
CA TYR A 72 11.41 -2.05 19.61
C TYR A 72 11.87 -2.03 18.15
N TYR A 73 11.69 -3.13 17.42
CA TYR A 73 12.09 -3.21 16.00
C TYR A 73 11.30 -2.26 15.10
N ARG A 74 10.02 -2.04 15.38
CA ARG A 74 9.23 -1.07 14.64
C ARG A 74 9.74 0.35 14.89
N LEU A 75 10.03 0.70 16.14
CA LEU A 75 10.56 2.01 16.51
C LEU A 75 11.95 2.26 15.90
N THR A 76 12.84 1.26 15.95
CA THR A 76 14.19 1.37 15.37
C THR A 76 14.18 1.63 13.87
N GLY A 77 13.13 1.24 13.16
CA GLY A 77 12.95 1.60 11.75
C GLY A 77 12.93 3.12 11.52
N TYR A 78 12.33 3.90 12.43
CA TYR A 78 12.31 5.37 12.37
C TYR A 78 13.59 5.99 12.90
N ILE A 79 14.25 5.36 13.87
CA ILE A 79 15.55 5.80 14.39
C ILE A 79 16.60 5.84 13.29
N LEU A 80 16.55 4.94 12.31
CA LEU A 80 17.47 4.92 11.17
C LEU A 80 17.48 6.24 10.38
N THR A 81 16.46 7.06 10.50
CA THR A 81 16.40 8.41 9.90
C THR A 81 17.48 9.33 10.47
N TYR A 82 17.86 9.12 11.72
CA TYR A 82 18.84 9.91 12.46
C TYR A 82 20.20 9.22 12.58
N LYS A 83 20.37 8.06 11.92
CA LYS A 83 21.61 7.30 12.03
C LYS A 83 22.75 7.97 11.26
N GLU A 84 23.81 8.34 11.99
CA GLU A 84 25.09 8.78 11.49
C GLU A 84 26.14 7.77 11.95
N GLU A 85 26.74 7.00 11.03
CA GLU A 85 27.59 5.85 11.33
C GLU A 85 26.90 4.84 12.27
N GLU A 86 27.39 4.67 13.51
CA GLU A 86 26.82 3.78 14.52
C GLU A 86 26.01 4.50 15.62
N ARG A 87 25.81 5.82 15.50
CA ARG A 87 25.13 6.69 16.49
C ARG A 87 23.89 7.33 15.93
N TYR A 88 23.02 7.85 16.79
CA TYR A 88 21.72 8.44 16.43
C TYR A 88 21.70 9.99 16.52
N GLY A 89 22.86 10.61 16.39
CA GLY A 89 22.99 12.07 16.43
C GLY A 89 22.47 12.67 17.75
N SER A 90 21.72 13.77 17.65
CA SER A 90 21.07 14.47 18.79
C SER A 90 19.58 14.15 18.93
N ALA A 91 19.06 13.13 18.23
CA ALA A 91 17.65 12.79 18.27
C ALA A 91 17.23 12.24 19.63
N SER A 92 16.01 12.58 20.04
CA SER A 92 15.36 12.01 21.22
C SER A 92 14.39 10.89 20.86
N ILE A 93 14.02 10.07 21.84
CA ILE A 93 12.96 9.06 21.67
C ILE A 93 11.62 9.71 21.30
N HIS A 94 11.37 10.95 21.75
CA HIS A 94 10.16 11.70 21.41
C HIS A 94 10.15 12.10 19.94
N ASP A 95 11.30 12.49 19.35
CA ASP A 95 11.41 12.80 17.93
C ASP A 95 11.11 11.56 17.07
N VAL A 96 11.65 10.41 17.47
CA VAL A 96 11.40 9.13 16.81
C VAL A 96 9.93 8.72 16.91
N TYR A 97 9.33 8.92 18.08
CA TYR A 97 7.92 8.64 18.30
C TYR A 97 7.02 9.58 17.49
N ALA A 98 7.37 10.86 17.41
CA ALA A 98 6.68 11.84 16.58
C ALA A 98 6.70 11.44 15.09
N LEU A 99 7.86 10.99 14.56
CA LEU A 99 7.92 10.44 13.20
C LEU A 99 7.02 9.22 12.99
N TYR A 100 6.95 8.32 13.98
CA TYR A 100 6.04 7.18 13.92
C TYR A 100 4.58 7.62 13.89
N LEU A 101 4.19 8.61 14.69
CA LEU A 101 2.82 9.15 14.71
C LEU A 101 2.48 9.84 13.39
N PHE A 102 3.36 10.69 12.89
CA PHE A 102 3.23 11.30 11.56
C PHE A 102 2.96 10.24 10.49
N ASP A 103 3.80 9.22 10.43
CA ASP A 103 3.70 8.16 9.42
C ASP A 103 2.42 7.34 9.56
N LYS A 104 1.92 7.15 10.79
CA LYS A 104 0.62 6.52 11.06
C LYS A 104 -0.53 7.37 10.51
N GLU A 105 -0.53 8.67 10.75
CA GLU A 105 -1.57 9.59 10.28
C GLU A 105 -1.52 9.74 8.76
N LEU A 106 -0.32 9.81 8.20
CA LEU A 106 -0.11 9.82 6.75
C LEU A 106 -0.69 8.58 6.07
N ARG A 107 -0.45 7.37 6.64
CA ARG A 107 -1.08 6.14 6.13
C ARG A 107 -2.61 6.20 6.15
N ASN A 108 -3.20 6.77 7.19
CA ASN A 108 -4.65 6.90 7.30
C ASN A 108 -5.21 7.84 6.22
N LEU A 109 -4.59 9.00 5.99
CA LEU A 109 -4.97 9.92 4.92
C LEU A 109 -4.89 9.26 3.53
N ILE A 110 -3.80 8.57 3.27
CA ILE A 110 -3.59 7.87 2.00
C ILE A 110 -4.59 6.72 1.83
N SER A 111 -4.88 5.96 2.89
CA SER A 111 -5.79 4.82 2.84
C SER A 111 -7.21 5.22 2.45
N SER A 112 -7.69 6.36 2.92
CA SER A 112 -9.02 6.88 2.55
C SER A 112 -9.13 7.07 1.04
N LEU A 113 -8.18 7.78 0.42
CA LEU A 113 -8.20 7.98 -1.03
C LEU A 113 -8.00 6.68 -1.84
N LEU A 114 -7.21 5.75 -1.32
CA LEU A 114 -7.01 4.45 -1.99
C LEU A 114 -8.28 3.62 -1.99
N GLU A 115 -9.14 3.75 -0.96
CA GLU A 115 -10.46 3.12 -0.90
C GLU A 115 -11.34 3.64 -2.04
N ASP A 116 -11.44 4.96 -2.22
CA ASP A 116 -12.27 5.55 -3.28
C ASP A 116 -11.78 5.16 -4.68
N ILE A 117 -10.47 5.13 -4.89
CA ILE A 117 -9.89 4.68 -6.16
C ILE A 117 -10.21 3.19 -6.39
N GLU A 118 -10.08 2.33 -5.36
CA GLU A 118 -10.40 0.91 -5.46
C GLU A 118 -11.87 0.70 -5.86
N ILE A 119 -12.81 1.41 -5.19
CA ILE A 119 -14.25 1.35 -5.45
C ILE A 119 -14.57 1.85 -6.88
N ALA A 120 -13.99 2.97 -7.30
CA ALA A 120 -14.17 3.49 -8.64
C ALA A 120 -13.74 2.48 -9.72
N PHE A 121 -12.60 1.80 -9.54
CA PHE A 121 -12.16 0.79 -10.50
C PHE A 121 -12.99 -0.49 -10.49
N ARG A 122 -13.54 -0.91 -9.36
CA ARG A 122 -14.57 -1.99 -9.35
C ARG A 122 -15.74 -1.60 -10.24
N THR A 123 -16.23 -0.38 -10.12
CA THR A 123 -17.33 0.15 -10.93
C THR A 123 -16.96 0.19 -12.41
N HIS A 124 -15.83 0.78 -12.78
CA HIS A 124 -15.45 0.98 -14.18
C HIS A 124 -15.21 -0.34 -14.90
N ILE A 125 -14.51 -1.28 -14.26
CA ILE A 125 -14.21 -2.59 -14.85
C ILE A 125 -15.49 -3.41 -14.98
N SER A 126 -16.33 -3.48 -13.94
CA SER A 126 -17.58 -4.24 -13.99
C SER A 126 -18.55 -3.68 -15.03
N TYR A 127 -18.65 -2.36 -15.12
CA TYR A 127 -19.50 -1.69 -16.10
C TYR A 127 -19.05 -1.95 -17.55
N LEU A 128 -17.74 -1.84 -17.80
CA LEU A 128 -17.18 -2.14 -19.13
C LEU A 128 -17.47 -3.59 -19.53
N ILE A 129 -17.14 -4.56 -18.65
CA ILE A 129 -17.32 -5.99 -18.95
C ILE A 129 -18.80 -6.32 -19.16
N ALA A 130 -19.68 -5.83 -18.27
CA ALA A 130 -21.11 -6.10 -18.36
C ALA A 130 -21.72 -5.58 -19.66
N ARG A 131 -21.34 -4.36 -20.08
CA ARG A 131 -21.87 -3.76 -21.31
C ARG A 131 -21.30 -4.37 -22.58
N GLN A 132 -20.06 -4.80 -22.57
CA GLN A 132 -19.37 -5.26 -23.76
C GLN A 132 -19.47 -6.78 -23.98
N TYR A 133 -19.49 -7.54 -22.89
CA TYR A 133 -19.41 -9.00 -22.90
C TYR A 133 -20.54 -9.69 -22.12
N GLY A 134 -21.45 -8.92 -21.52
CA GLY A 134 -22.57 -9.42 -20.71
C GLY A 134 -22.21 -9.69 -19.26
N ALA A 135 -23.22 -9.98 -18.44
CA ALA A 135 -23.12 -10.14 -16.99
C ALA A 135 -22.06 -11.17 -16.55
N LEU A 136 -21.90 -12.25 -17.33
CA LEU A 136 -20.95 -13.33 -17.08
C LEU A 136 -19.74 -13.29 -18.03
N GLY A 137 -19.56 -12.21 -18.78
CA GLY A 137 -18.48 -12.06 -19.75
C GLY A 137 -17.06 -12.19 -19.16
N TYR A 138 -16.94 -12.03 -17.86
CA TYR A 138 -15.66 -12.26 -17.16
C TYR A 138 -15.27 -13.75 -17.09
N LYS A 139 -16.19 -14.67 -17.33
CA LYS A 139 -15.92 -16.12 -17.35
C LYS A 139 -15.25 -16.58 -18.66
N ASP A 140 -15.40 -15.83 -19.75
CA ASP A 140 -14.82 -16.19 -21.05
C ASP A 140 -13.38 -15.65 -21.15
N HIS A 141 -12.41 -16.57 -21.21
CA HIS A 141 -11.00 -16.24 -21.35
C HIS A 141 -10.65 -15.41 -22.59
N LYS A 142 -11.48 -15.48 -23.65
CA LYS A 142 -11.28 -14.71 -24.91
C LYS A 142 -11.41 -13.21 -24.73
N ASN A 143 -12.02 -12.76 -23.64
CA ASN A 143 -12.15 -11.35 -23.29
C ASN A 143 -10.91 -10.79 -22.56
N PHE A 144 -9.87 -11.62 -22.38
CA PHE A 144 -8.66 -11.29 -21.65
C PHE A 144 -7.40 -11.63 -22.46
N LYS A 145 -6.28 -10.95 -22.16
CA LYS A 145 -5.00 -11.12 -22.88
C LYS A 145 -4.33 -12.46 -22.60
N ASN A 146 -4.38 -12.91 -21.35
CA ASN A 146 -3.62 -14.06 -20.88
C ASN A 146 -4.54 -15.03 -20.13
N GLU A 147 -4.65 -16.25 -20.64
CA GLU A 147 -5.51 -17.30 -20.11
C GLU A 147 -5.09 -17.74 -18.69
N LYS A 148 -3.80 -17.83 -18.41
CA LYS A 148 -3.32 -18.19 -17.07
C LYS A 148 -3.73 -17.15 -16.02
N TYR A 149 -3.55 -15.87 -16.33
CA TYR A 149 -3.98 -14.80 -15.43
C TYR A 149 -5.50 -14.72 -15.30
N HIS A 150 -6.22 -15.08 -16.34
CA HIS A 150 -7.68 -15.23 -16.29
C HIS A 150 -8.09 -16.35 -15.34
N ALA A 151 -7.47 -17.55 -15.44
CA ALA A 151 -7.74 -18.67 -14.55
C ALA A 151 -7.39 -18.32 -13.06
N ASP A 152 -6.29 -17.59 -12.83
CA ASP A 152 -5.93 -17.11 -11.50
C ASP A 152 -7.00 -16.13 -10.96
N MET A 153 -7.52 -15.23 -11.79
CA MET A 153 -8.59 -14.29 -11.43
C MET A 153 -9.89 -15.04 -11.05
N LEU A 154 -10.29 -16.04 -11.83
CA LEU A 154 -11.50 -16.83 -11.53
C LEU A 154 -11.36 -17.57 -10.20
N ARG A 155 -10.17 -18.11 -9.90
CA ARG A 155 -9.88 -18.74 -8.61
C ARG A 155 -9.93 -17.75 -7.45
N ASP A 156 -9.44 -16.52 -7.65
CA ASP A 156 -9.53 -15.46 -6.64
C ASP A 156 -11.00 -15.08 -6.37
N PHE A 157 -11.83 -15.01 -7.42
CA PHE A 157 -13.29 -14.79 -7.29
C PHE A 157 -13.97 -15.92 -6.52
N GLU A 158 -13.70 -17.17 -6.88
CA GLU A 158 -14.23 -18.34 -6.16
C GLU A 158 -13.84 -18.34 -4.69
N ASN A 159 -12.57 -18.03 -4.38
CA ASN A 159 -12.09 -17.89 -3.00
C ASN A 159 -12.83 -16.77 -2.27
N GLY A 160 -13.09 -15.64 -2.92
CA GLY A 160 -13.87 -14.53 -2.37
C GLY A 160 -15.30 -14.97 -2.02
N ILE A 161 -15.98 -15.61 -2.98
CA ILE A 161 -17.34 -16.14 -2.80
C ILE A 161 -17.39 -17.15 -1.63
N ASN A 162 -16.41 -18.07 -1.56
CA ASN A 162 -16.40 -19.12 -0.54
C ASN A 162 -16.11 -18.61 0.88
N ARG A 163 -15.39 -17.51 1.01
CA ARG A 163 -15.08 -16.86 2.30
C ARG A 163 -16.13 -15.88 2.77
N SER A 164 -17.01 -15.44 1.87
CA SER A 164 -17.95 -14.37 2.17
C SER A 164 -19.23 -14.92 2.79
N ASN A 165 -19.66 -14.28 3.88
CA ASN A 165 -20.97 -14.47 4.52
C ASN A 165 -21.91 -13.28 4.26
N GLU A 166 -21.60 -12.44 3.27
CA GLU A 166 -22.42 -11.28 2.92
C GLU A 166 -23.81 -11.69 2.40
N ALA A 167 -24.83 -10.93 2.78
CA ALA A 167 -26.23 -11.22 2.42
C ALA A 167 -26.45 -11.31 0.91
N PHE A 168 -25.75 -10.51 0.10
CA PHE A 168 -25.84 -10.54 -1.35
C PHE A 168 -25.25 -11.83 -1.94
N VAL A 169 -24.23 -12.43 -1.32
CA VAL A 169 -23.65 -13.72 -1.75
C VAL A 169 -24.65 -14.84 -1.53
N GLU A 170 -25.25 -14.89 -0.32
CA GLU A 170 -26.31 -15.87 -0.02
C GLU A 170 -27.53 -15.71 -0.93
N HIS A 171 -27.89 -14.47 -1.26
CA HIS A 171 -28.98 -14.19 -2.20
C HIS A 171 -28.68 -14.79 -3.60
N HIS A 172 -27.46 -14.61 -4.12
CA HIS A 172 -27.09 -15.16 -5.43
C HIS A 172 -27.00 -16.68 -5.41
N ARG A 173 -26.51 -17.30 -4.33
CA ARG A 173 -26.51 -18.75 -4.17
C ARG A 173 -27.92 -19.34 -4.24
N LYS A 174 -28.88 -18.70 -3.56
CA LYS A 174 -30.27 -19.24 -3.47
C LYS A 174 -31.14 -18.92 -4.67
N LYS A 175 -30.99 -17.73 -5.26
CA LYS A 175 -31.89 -17.23 -6.28
C LYS A 175 -31.40 -17.45 -7.71
N TYR A 176 -30.07 -17.48 -7.90
CA TYR A 176 -29.43 -17.53 -9.20
C TYR A 176 -28.49 -18.74 -9.36
N ASP A 177 -28.77 -19.82 -8.65
CA ASP A 177 -28.02 -21.09 -8.71
C ASP A 177 -26.49 -20.91 -8.53
N GLY A 178 -26.07 -19.93 -7.76
CA GLY A 178 -24.66 -19.60 -7.56
C GLY A 178 -24.00 -18.87 -8.73
N GLU A 179 -24.80 -18.35 -9.68
CA GLU A 179 -24.28 -17.46 -10.71
C GLU A 179 -24.12 -16.04 -10.18
N PHE A 180 -22.92 -15.48 -10.35
CA PHE A 180 -22.56 -14.16 -9.89
C PHE A 180 -22.25 -13.24 -11.07
N PRO A 181 -23.09 -12.22 -11.35
CA PRO A 181 -22.72 -11.18 -12.32
C PRO A 181 -21.43 -10.46 -11.93
N ILE A 182 -20.71 -9.93 -12.92
CA ILE A 182 -19.41 -9.24 -12.67
C ILE A 182 -19.53 -8.13 -11.63
N TRP A 183 -20.59 -7.31 -11.62
CA TRP A 183 -20.81 -6.23 -10.65
C TRP A 183 -21.09 -6.71 -9.22
N VAL A 184 -21.27 -8.01 -9.02
CA VAL A 184 -21.41 -8.64 -7.69
C VAL A 184 -20.10 -9.28 -7.26
N VAL A 185 -19.50 -10.12 -8.12
CA VAL A 185 -18.30 -10.86 -7.75
C VAL A 185 -17.09 -9.95 -7.58
N ILE A 186 -17.02 -8.82 -8.29
CA ILE A 186 -15.91 -7.87 -8.20
C ILE A 186 -15.82 -7.20 -6.80
N GLU A 187 -16.96 -7.09 -6.08
CA GLU A 187 -16.99 -6.55 -4.72
C GLU A 187 -16.23 -7.42 -3.70
N LEU A 188 -16.04 -8.69 -4.02
CA LEU A 188 -15.31 -9.63 -3.17
C LEU A 188 -13.81 -9.65 -3.44
N THR A 189 -13.33 -8.79 -4.33
CA THR A 189 -11.91 -8.76 -4.73
C THR A 189 -11.07 -7.83 -3.87
N THR A 190 -9.77 -8.11 -3.78
CA THR A 190 -8.79 -7.18 -3.23
C THR A 190 -8.30 -6.21 -4.30
N PHE A 191 -7.76 -5.07 -3.92
CA PHE A 191 -7.16 -4.12 -4.86
C PHE A 191 -6.04 -4.75 -5.72
N GLY A 192 -5.27 -5.70 -5.16
CA GLY A 192 -4.26 -6.44 -5.92
C GLY A 192 -4.87 -7.31 -7.03
N VAL A 193 -5.99 -8.00 -6.77
CA VAL A 193 -6.72 -8.77 -7.79
C VAL A 193 -7.31 -7.84 -8.84
N LEU A 194 -7.91 -6.72 -8.42
CA LEU A 194 -8.47 -5.70 -9.31
C LEU A 194 -7.41 -5.11 -10.26
N SER A 195 -6.23 -4.79 -9.74
CA SER A 195 -5.09 -4.31 -10.54
C SER A 195 -4.62 -5.35 -11.57
N LYS A 196 -4.53 -6.63 -11.20
CA LYS A 196 -4.20 -7.72 -12.11
C LYS A 196 -5.29 -7.92 -13.17
N MET A 197 -6.55 -7.84 -12.77
CA MET A 197 -7.69 -7.94 -13.69
C MET A 197 -7.64 -6.83 -14.74
N TYR A 198 -7.48 -5.56 -14.33
CA TYR A 198 -7.29 -4.45 -15.27
C TYR A 198 -6.10 -4.69 -16.22
N SER A 199 -4.97 -5.14 -15.68
CA SER A 199 -3.77 -5.46 -16.48
C SER A 199 -4.02 -6.55 -17.52
N ASN A 200 -4.94 -7.49 -17.26
CA ASN A 200 -5.28 -8.59 -18.16
C ASN A 200 -6.43 -8.28 -19.12
N LEU A 201 -7.15 -7.16 -18.98
CA LEU A 201 -8.11 -6.71 -19.99
C LEU A 201 -7.41 -6.50 -21.35
N MET A 202 -8.12 -6.67 -22.45
CA MET A 202 -7.62 -6.30 -23.78
C MET A 202 -7.17 -4.85 -23.80
N ASP A 203 -6.15 -4.49 -24.60
CA ASP A 203 -5.61 -3.13 -24.66
C ASP A 203 -6.69 -2.10 -25.00
N LYS A 204 -7.57 -2.41 -25.93
CA LYS A 204 -8.73 -1.57 -26.29
C LYS A 204 -9.64 -1.25 -25.08
N ASP A 205 -9.81 -2.22 -24.19
CA ASP A 205 -10.67 -2.09 -23.01
C ASP A 205 -9.98 -1.31 -21.89
N GLN A 206 -8.66 -1.50 -21.72
CA GLN A 206 -7.85 -0.67 -20.85
C GLN A 206 -7.89 0.79 -21.31
N ASP A 207 -7.67 1.04 -22.61
CA ASP A 207 -7.67 2.39 -23.18
C ASP A 207 -9.06 3.03 -23.08
N LYS A 208 -10.15 2.25 -23.24
CA LYS A 208 -11.50 2.76 -23.09
C LYS A 208 -11.75 3.29 -21.69
N ILE A 209 -11.45 2.52 -20.64
CA ILE A 209 -11.58 2.98 -19.25
C ILE A 209 -10.67 4.19 -19.01
N ALA A 210 -9.41 4.13 -19.44
CA ALA A 210 -8.43 5.19 -19.20
C ALA A 210 -8.80 6.51 -19.87
N ASN A 211 -9.32 6.46 -21.09
CA ASN A 211 -9.76 7.67 -21.81
C ASN A 211 -11.08 8.22 -21.26
N GLU A 212 -12.06 7.35 -20.99
CA GLU A 212 -13.41 7.76 -20.58
C GLU A 212 -13.39 8.46 -19.21
N TYR A 213 -12.64 7.94 -18.26
CA TYR A 213 -12.69 8.43 -16.87
C TYR A 213 -11.48 9.29 -16.47
N TYR A 214 -10.33 9.13 -17.13
CA TYR A 214 -9.06 9.72 -16.66
C TYR A 214 -8.31 10.51 -17.73
N ASN A 215 -8.86 10.64 -18.93
CA ASN A 215 -8.26 11.34 -20.08
C ASN A 215 -6.78 10.95 -20.29
N THR A 216 -6.48 9.65 -20.22
CA THR A 216 -5.13 9.10 -20.36
C THR A 216 -5.14 7.75 -21.08
N ARG A 217 -3.95 7.14 -21.26
CA ARG A 217 -3.80 5.82 -21.91
C ARG A 217 -3.84 4.69 -20.87
N GLY A 218 -4.33 3.52 -21.31
CA GLY A 218 -4.44 2.33 -20.49
C GLY A 218 -3.13 1.86 -19.85
N ASP A 219 -1.99 2.07 -20.52
CA ASP A 219 -0.68 1.67 -19.99
C ASP A 219 -0.22 2.52 -18.78
N TYR A 220 -0.65 3.79 -18.68
CA TYR A 220 -0.46 4.61 -17.48
C TYR A 220 -1.31 4.10 -16.33
N VAL A 221 -2.61 3.95 -16.57
CA VAL A 221 -3.55 3.46 -15.54
C VAL A 221 -3.14 2.07 -15.03
N ARG A 222 -2.73 1.17 -15.92
CA ARG A 222 -2.19 -0.14 -15.53
C ARG A 222 -0.99 -0.02 -14.58
N SER A 223 -0.05 0.86 -14.89
CA SER A 223 1.12 1.09 -14.03
C SER A 223 0.73 1.72 -12.68
N TRP A 224 -0.22 2.67 -12.69
CA TRP A 224 -0.68 3.35 -11.50
C TRP A 224 -1.42 2.39 -10.56
N LEU A 225 -2.36 1.60 -11.06
CA LEU A 225 -3.08 0.61 -10.25
C LEU A 225 -2.14 -0.41 -9.61
N TYR A 226 -1.11 -0.85 -10.34
CA TYR A 226 -0.14 -1.79 -9.79
C TYR A 226 0.67 -1.16 -8.64
N SER A 227 1.14 0.08 -8.82
CA SER A 227 1.86 0.81 -7.79
C SER A 227 0.97 1.11 -6.56
N LEU A 228 -0.26 1.58 -6.80
CA LEU A 228 -1.19 1.92 -5.73
C LEU A 228 -1.71 0.69 -4.96
N SER A 229 -1.88 -0.46 -5.63
CA SER A 229 -2.23 -1.70 -4.93
C SER A 229 -1.13 -2.14 -3.94
N TYR A 230 0.14 -1.90 -4.29
CA TYR A 230 1.26 -2.13 -3.39
C TYR A 230 1.28 -1.12 -2.23
N LEU A 231 1.07 0.17 -2.52
CA LEU A 231 0.97 1.22 -1.49
C LEU A 231 -0.17 0.92 -0.51
N ARG A 232 -1.34 0.52 -1.02
CA ARG A 232 -2.49 0.13 -0.19
C ARG A 232 -2.14 -1.02 0.75
N ASN A 233 -1.47 -2.06 0.26
CA ASN A 233 -1.04 -3.17 1.10
C ASN A 233 -0.03 -2.72 2.15
N THR A 234 0.90 -1.82 1.78
CA THR A 234 1.84 -1.23 2.74
C THR A 234 1.10 -0.49 3.85
N CYS A 235 0.10 0.31 3.52
CA CYS A 235 -0.71 1.03 4.51
C CYS A 235 -1.53 0.07 5.38
N ALA A 236 -2.22 -0.91 4.78
CA ALA A 236 -3.08 -1.88 5.47
C ALA A 236 -2.29 -2.79 6.44
N HIS A 237 -1.03 -3.09 6.13
CA HIS A 237 -0.13 -3.87 6.98
C HIS A 237 0.74 -3.01 7.89
N TYR A 238 0.40 -1.73 8.06
CA TYR A 238 1.12 -0.79 8.93
C TYR A 238 2.59 -0.61 8.58
N GLY A 239 2.94 -0.79 7.30
CA GLY A 239 4.29 -0.59 6.78
C GLY A 239 4.73 0.86 6.92
N ARG A 240 6.05 1.08 7.05
CA ARG A 240 6.62 2.41 7.11
C ARG A 240 6.63 3.04 5.72
N LEU A 241 6.16 4.27 5.62
CA LEU A 241 6.24 5.11 4.42
C LEU A 241 7.41 6.10 4.50
N TYR A 242 7.65 6.63 5.71
CA TYR A 242 8.66 7.65 5.93
C TYR A 242 10.08 7.14 5.66
N ASN A 243 10.84 7.90 4.88
CA ASN A 243 12.21 7.57 4.47
C ASN A 243 12.33 6.16 3.84
N GLN A 244 11.38 5.81 2.98
CA GLN A 244 11.37 4.58 2.17
C GLN A 244 11.29 4.91 0.69
N LYS A 245 11.94 4.10 -0.13
CA LYS A 245 11.74 4.10 -1.58
C LYS A 245 10.59 3.19 -1.95
N SER A 246 9.82 3.60 -2.94
CA SER A 246 8.78 2.75 -3.51
C SER A 246 9.40 1.57 -4.26
N VAL A 247 9.00 0.35 -3.90
CA VAL A 247 9.46 -0.88 -4.59
C VAL A 247 8.82 -0.97 -5.97
N ILE A 248 7.53 -0.63 -6.06
CA ILE A 248 6.81 -0.56 -7.33
C ILE A 248 6.61 0.91 -7.69
N THR A 249 7.14 1.29 -8.85
CA THR A 249 7.15 2.68 -9.29
C THR A 249 6.08 2.94 -10.36
N PRO A 250 5.25 3.99 -10.21
CA PRO A 250 4.29 4.35 -11.24
C PRO A 250 4.98 4.97 -12.46
N LYS A 251 4.40 4.80 -13.64
CA LYS A 251 4.75 5.60 -14.81
C LYS A 251 4.37 7.06 -14.56
N LEU A 252 5.27 7.97 -14.85
CA LEU A 252 5.04 9.41 -14.80
C LEU A 252 4.89 10.00 -16.21
N PHE A 253 4.16 11.10 -16.34
CA PHE A 253 4.11 11.86 -17.57
C PHE A 253 5.46 12.56 -17.83
N LYS A 254 5.75 12.87 -19.09
CA LYS A 254 6.96 13.64 -19.44
C LYS A 254 7.01 15.01 -18.76
N SER A 255 5.85 15.62 -18.49
CA SER A 255 5.71 16.86 -17.72
C SER A 255 6.20 16.74 -16.29
N ASP A 256 6.05 15.59 -15.66
CA ASP A 256 6.46 15.36 -14.27
C ASP A 256 7.98 15.43 -14.10
N ASN A 257 8.73 15.06 -15.13
CA ASN A 257 10.19 15.17 -15.12
C ASN A 257 10.64 16.63 -15.02
N LYS A 258 9.87 17.58 -15.59
CA LYS A 258 10.15 19.01 -15.47
C LYS A 258 9.94 19.53 -14.05
N LEU A 259 9.05 18.87 -13.29
CA LEU A 259 8.78 19.14 -11.89
C LEU A 259 9.73 18.40 -10.94
N GLN A 260 10.72 17.69 -11.49
CA GLN A 260 11.70 16.88 -10.75
C GLN A 260 11.08 15.81 -9.84
N ILE A 261 9.90 15.29 -10.21
CA ILE A 261 9.22 14.22 -9.48
C ILE A 261 9.96 12.90 -9.78
N ARG A 262 10.49 12.29 -8.73
CA ARG A 262 11.13 10.98 -8.83
C ARG A 262 10.08 9.87 -8.64
N ASN A 263 10.02 8.92 -9.56
CA ASN A 263 9.01 7.85 -9.52
C ASN A 263 9.19 6.82 -8.39
N ASP A 264 10.38 6.75 -7.79
CA ASP A 264 10.71 5.85 -6.66
C ASP A 264 10.31 6.42 -5.28
N THR A 265 9.47 7.45 -5.24
CA THR A 265 9.08 8.16 -4.02
C THR A 265 7.60 8.03 -3.72
N LEU A 266 7.22 8.25 -2.45
CA LEU A 266 5.83 8.34 -2.04
C LEU A 266 5.09 9.48 -2.76
N PHE A 267 5.77 10.62 -2.98
CA PHE A 267 5.20 11.76 -3.67
C PHE A 267 4.70 11.42 -5.07
N ALA A 268 5.44 10.59 -5.83
CA ALA A 268 5.00 10.12 -7.14
C ALA A 268 3.69 9.30 -7.05
N ASN A 269 3.56 8.45 -6.04
CA ASN A 269 2.31 7.71 -5.81
C ASN A 269 1.15 8.65 -5.46
N ILE A 270 1.39 9.67 -4.65
CA ILE A 270 0.36 10.67 -4.32
C ILE A 270 -0.05 11.45 -5.58
N CYS A 271 0.88 11.86 -6.44
CA CYS A 271 0.53 12.51 -7.70
C CYS A 271 -0.38 11.64 -8.58
N VAL A 272 -0.11 10.34 -8.70
CA VAL A 272 -0.97 9.47 -9.50
C VAL A 272 -2.31 9.17 -8.84
N MET A 273 -2.40 9.20 -7.50
CA MET A 273 -3.68 9.16 -6.79
C MET A 273 -4.57 10.35 -7.19
N GLY A 274 -4.02 11.57 -7.20
CA GLY A 274 -4.77 12.77 -7.59
C GLY A 274 -5.30 12.73 -9.03
N ARG A 275 -4.60 11.99 -9.92
CA ARG A 275 -5.04 11.77 -11.31
C ARG A 275 -6.16 10.74 -11.43
N LEU A 276 -6.23 9.79 -10.50
CA LEU A 276 -7.25 8.75 -10.48
C LEU A 276 -8.45 9.09 -9.60
N LEU A 277 -8.33 10.07 -8.71
CA LEU A 277 -9.43 10.51 -7.89
C LEU A 277 -10.38 11.39 -8.69
N MET A 278 -11.65 10.99 -8.79
CA MET A 278 -12.65 11.71 -9.57
C MET A 278 -13.22 12.91 -8.82
N ASP A 279 -13.34 12.84 -7.49
CA ASP A 279 -13.82 13.93 -6.65
C ASP A 279 -12.68 14.94 -6.37
N LYS A 280 -12.76 16.09 -7.05
CA LYS A 280 -11.76 17.15 -6.90
C LYS A 280 -11.87 17.90 -5.56
N ASP A 281 -13.03 17.94 -4.94
CA ASP A 281 -13.20 18.54 -3.61
C ASP A 281 -12.55 17.65 -2.55
N GLU A 282 -12.70 16.34 -2.66
CA GLU A 282 -12.01 15.39 -1.80
C GLU A 282 -10.50 15.47 -1.96
N TRP A 283 -10.01 15.56 -3.20
CA TRP A 283 -8.60 15.78 -3.45
C TRP A 283 -8.07 17.05 -2.79
N ASN A 284 -8.79 18.15 -2.91
CA ASN A 284 -8.41 19.43 -2.28
C ASN A 284 -8.41 19.33 -0.75
N ARG A 285 -9.38 18.61 -0.17
CA ARG A 285 -9.40 18.32 1.28
C ARG A 285 -8.17 17.52 1.71
N PHE A 286 -7.83 16.49 0.94
CA PHE A 286 -6.62 15.70 1.20
C PHE A 286 -5.36 16.55 1.19
N VAL A 287 -5.14 17.38 0.16
CA VAL A 287 -3.95 18.25 0.07
C VAL A 287 -3.90 19.22 1.26
N THR A 288 -5.03 19.77 1.67
CA THR A 288 -5.12 20.66 2.83
C THR A 288 -4.79 19.90 4.14
N ASN A 289 -5.37 18.73 4.35
CA ASN A 289 -5.10 17.90 5.53
C ASN A 289 -3.65 17.43 5.58
N LEU A 290 -3.06 17.14 4.43
CA LEU A 290 -1.63 16.78 4.33
C LEU A 290 -0.74 17.96 4.73
N ALA A 291 -1.06 19.18 4.30
CA ALA A 291 -0.33 20.38 4.70
C ALA A 291 -0.41 20.62 6.22
N VAL A 292 -1.60 20.46 6.79
CA VAL A 292 -1.80 20.55 8.24
C VAL A 292 -0.99 19.48 8.97
N LEU A 293 -1.04 18.24 8.50
CA LEU A 293 -0.29 17.12 9.09
C LEU A 293 1.21 17.40 9.08
N VAL A 294 1.76 17.85 7.96
CA VAL A 294 3.20 18.20 7.85
C VAL A 294 3.56 19.33 8.83
N GLY A 295 2.71 20.34 8.97
CA GLY A 295 2.92 21.46 9.88
C GLY A 295 2.86 21.10 11.37
N GLN A 296 2.16 20.01 11.74
CA GLN A 296 2.05 19.55 13.13
C GLN A 296 3.32 18.89 13.67
N TYR A 297 4.18 18.38 12.79
CA TYR A 297 5.35 17.59 13.17
C TYR A 297 6.66 18.26 12.73
N SER A 298 7.26 19.09 13.60
CA SER A 298 8.50 19.83 13.29
C SER A 298 9.72 18.95 13.00
N VAL A 299 9.68 17.66 13.40
CA VAL A 299 10.75 16.69 13.14
C VAL A 299 10.69 16.07 11.74
N VAL A 300 9.63 16.37 10.98
CA VAL A 300 9.40 15.78 9.66
C VAL A 300 10.15 16.58 8.59
N ASP A 301 11.09 15.92 7.94
CA ASP A 301 11.67 16.36 6.68
C ASP A 301 10.93 15.67 5.53
N ILE A 302 10.02 16.39 4.90
CA ILE A 302 9.14 15.84 3.85
C ILE A 302 9.91 15.54 2.54
N GLU A 303 11.10 16.14 2.35
CA GLU A 303 11.96 15.81 1.20
C GLU A 303 12.42 14.34 1.23
N ARG A 304 12.52 13.72 2.42
CA ARG A 304 12.88 12.29 2.60
C ARG A 304 11.84 11.31 2.05
N ILE A 305 10.63 11.77 1.77
CA ILE A 305 9.58 10.99 1.10
C ILE A 305 9.29 11.51 -0.31
N GLY A 306 10.21 12.35 -0.81
CA GLY A 306 10.26 12.79 -2.21
C GLY A 306 9.43 14.03 -2.55
N PHE A 307 8.98 14.78 -1.56
CA PHE A 307 8.22 16.01 -1.77
C PHE A 307 9.16 17.15 -2.18
N PRO A 308 8.94 17.79 -3.34
CA PRO A 308 9.67 18.99 -3.71
C PRO A 308 9.19 20.20 -2.90
N LYS A 309 9.97 21.27 -2.83
CA LYS A 309 9.61 22.48 -2.07
C LYS A 309 8.24 23.08 -2.46
N SER A 310 7.86 22.96 -3.73
CA SER A 310 6.56 23.45 -4.25
C SER A 310 5.46 22.38 -4.27
N TRP A 311 5.54 21.35 -3.44
CA TRP A 311 4.69 20.18 -3.49
C TRP A 311 3.19 20.49 -3.40
N GLU A 312 2.77 21.45 -2.56
CA GLU A 312 1.36 21.83 -2.44
C GLU A 312 0.83 22.39 -3.76
N ASN A 313 1.59 23.30 -4.38
CA ASN A 313 1.21 23.86 -5.66
C ASN A 313 1.13 22.78 -6.74
N ILE A 314 2.06 21.83 -6.75
CA ILE A 314 2.02 20.70 -7.68
C ILE A 314 0.76 19.88 -7.46
N LEU A 315 0.44 19.47 -6.22
CA LEU A 315 -0.72 18.63 -5.95
C LEU A 315 -2.06 19.33 -6.22
N ARG A 316 -2.14 20.65 -6.06
CA ARG A 316 -3.37 21.40 -6.40
C ARG A 316 -3.63 21.50 -7.90
N HIS A 317 -2.63 21.17 -8.75
CA HIS A 317 -2.76 21.22 -10.20
C HIS A 317 -2.65 19.82 -10.87
N VAL A 318 -2.68 18.76 -10.08
CA VAL A 318 -2.77 17.37 -10.55
C VAL A 318 -4.25 16.94 -10.93
#